data_a038c3ae1ad8869c98dd6adeaa6bcb47
#
_entry.id   a038c3ae1ad8869c98dd6adeaa6bcb47
#
_cell.length_a   1.000
_cell.length_b   1.000
_cell.length_c   1.000
_cell.angle_alpha   90.00
_cell.angle_beta   90.00
_cell.angle_gamma   90.00
#
_symmetry.space_group_name_H-M   'P 1'
#
loop_
_entity.id
_entity.type
_entity.pdbx_description
1 polymer ?
#
loop_
_entity_poly.entity_id
_entity_poly.type
_entity_poly.pdbx_seq_one_letter_code
_entity_poly.pdbx_strand_id
1 'polypeptide(L)'
;MENNLIEIKDITKLYIMGSEKLYALKGISVEIKKNEYVAIMGPSGSGKSTLMNIIGCLDTPSSGQFFLNGKNVGEMDDDELAEIRNREIGFVFQTFNLLARSDALHNVELPLVYRGIPKAERILKAEEALYNVGLEDRMTHKPNELSGGQRQRVAIARALVNDPSIILADEPTGNLDTVTSEDIHELIFQLRKDMNQTFIVVTHNQDLAKRCDRTLVMADGLITK
;
A
#
# COMPACT_ATOMS: atom_id res chain seq x y z
N MET A 1 2.84 -0.46 -26.67
CA MET A 1 2.97 -1.36 -25.50
C MET A 1 2.06 -0.79 -24.45
N GLU A 2 1.11 -1.59 -23.93
CA GLU A 2 0.21 -1.12 -22.89
C GLU A 2 1.00 -0.76 -21.64
N ASN A 3 0.63 0.35 -21.00
CA ASN A 3 1.37 0.94 -19.87
C ASN A 3 0.94 0.27 -18.54
N ASN A 4 0.82 -1.08 -18.54
CA ASN A 4 0.40 -1.84 -17.38
C ASN A 4 1.53 -1.91 -16.35
N LEU A 5 1.24 -1.52 -15.12
CA LEU A 5 2.14 -1.66 -13.98
C LEU A 5 1.94 -3.01 -13.31
N ILE A 6 0.68 -3.43 -13.16
CA ILE A 6 0.28 -4.72 -12.60
C ILE A 6 -0.48 -5.50 -13.66
N GLU A 7 -0.11 -6.77 -13.85
CA GLU A 7 -0.87 -7.75 -14.62
C GLU A 7 -1.05 -9.01 -13.78
N ILE A 8 -2.28 -9.35 -13.50
CA ILE A 8 -2.69 -10.54 -12.76
C ILE A 8 -3.55 -11.40 -13.69
N LYS A 9 -3.20 -12.67 -13.85
CA LYS A 9 -3.88 -13.62 -14.73
C LYS A 9 -4.25 -14.88 -13.97
N ASP A 10 -5.55 -15.10 -13.79
CA ASP A 10 -6.18 -16.29 -13.19
C ASP A 10 -5.56 -16.71 -11.85
N ILE A 11 -5.21 -15.75 -10.98
CA ILE A 11 -4.64 -16.08 -9.68
C ILE A 11 -5.68 -16.71 -8.77
N THR A 12 -5.26 -17.78 -8.10
CA THR A 12 -5.99 -18.36 -6.97
C THR A 12 -5.17 -18.24 -5.69
N LYS A 13 -5.84 -18.22 -4.55
CA LYS A 13 -5.20 -18.38 -3.24
C LYS A 13 -5.97 -19.37 -2.40
N LEU A 14 -5.30 -20.47 -2.05
CA LEU A 14 -5.82 -21.53 -1.22
C LEU A 14 -5.10 -21.52 0.13
N TYR A 15 -5.84 -21.40 1.21
CA TYR A 15 -5.35 -21.66 2.57
C TYR A 15 -5.82 -23.04 3.05
N ILE A 16 -4.91 -23.80 3.68
CA ILE A 16 -5.20 -25.11 4.27
C ILE A 16 -5.19 -24.95 5.78
N MET A 17 -6.34 -25.15 6.41
CA MET A 17 -6.52 -25.06 7.86
C MET A 17 -6.92 -26.45 8.40
N GLY A 18 -5.94 -27.27 8.79
CA GLY A 18 -6.17 -28.66 9.16
C GLY A 18 -6.69 -29.47 7.96
N SER A 19 -7.93 -29.97 8.03
CA SER A 19 -8.59 -30.70 6.93
C SER A 19 -9.40 -29.80 5.99
N GLU A 20 -9.60 -28.54 6.33
CA GLU A 20 -10.41 -27.61 5.55
C GLU A 20 -9.59 -26.85 4.50
N LYS A 21 -10.18 -26.67 3.32
CA LYS A 21 -9.61 -25.91 2.20
C LYS A 21 -10.45 -24.66 1.97
N LEU A 22 -9.83 -23.49 2.16
CA LEU A 22 -10.46 -22.21 1.92
C LEU A 22 -9.84 -21.50 0.71
N TYR A 23 -10.62 -21.36 -0.36
CA TYR A 23 -10.24 -20.54 -1.50
C TYR A 23 -10.56 -19.07 -1.20
N ALA A 24 -9.54 -18.28 -0.85
CA ALA A 24 -9.67 -16.86 -0.63
C ALA A 24 -9.74 -16.05 -1.94
N LEU A 25 -9.05 -16.54 -3.00
CA LEU A 25 -9.17 -16.04 -4.38
C LEU A 25 -9.44 -17.21 -5.32
N LYS A 26 -10.32 -17.00 -6.32
CA LYS A 26 -10.89 -18.06 -7.16
C LYS A 26 -10.71 -17.82 -8.66
N GLY A 27 -9.51 -17.35 -9.09
CA GLY A 27 -9.24 -17.05 -10.50
C GLY A 27 -9.47 -15.56 -10.79
N ILE A 28 -8.69 -14.68 -10.13
CA ILE A 28 -8.74 -13.24 -10.35
C ILE A 28 -7.83 -12.89 -11.53
N SER A 29 -8.38 -12.11 -12.47
CA SER A 29 -7.61 -11.46 -13.54
C SER A 29 -7.89 -9.96 -13.51
N VAL A 30 -6.83 -9.16 -13.43
CA VAL A 30 -6.92 -7.69 -13.39
C VAL A 30 -5.63 -7.07 -13.89
N GLU A 31 -5.75 -5.94 -14.60
CA GLU A 31 -4.64 -5.11 -15.02
C GLU A 31 -4.79 -3.74 -14.38
N ILE A 32 -3.69 -3.16 -13.88
CA ILE A 32 -3.65 -1.80 -13.33
C ILE A 32 -2.55 -1.03 -14.05
N LYS A 33 -2.92 0.13 -14.57
CA LYS A 33 -2.00 1.00 -15.33
C LYS A 33 -1.16 1.87 -14.41
N LYS A 34 -0.02 2.35 -14.93
CA LYS A 34 0.77 3.38 -14.24
C LYS A 34 -0.08 4.62 -14.01
N ASN A 35 0.10 5.24 -12.85
CA ASN A 35 -0.60 6.45 -12.40
C ASN A 35 -2.12 6.29 -12.23
N GLU A 36 -2.63 5.06 -12.21
CA GLU A 36 -4.04 4.77 -11.93
C GLU A 36 -4.31 4.81 -10.42
N TYR A 37 -5.46 5.37 -10.03
CA TYR A 37 -5.98 5.30 -8.66
C TYR A 37 -7.14 4.32 -8.62
N VAL A 38 -6.94 3.17 -8.02
CA VAL A 38 -7.89 2.07 -7.99
C VAL A 38 -8.43 1.86 -6.58
N ALA A 39 -9.76 1.85 -6.42
CA ALA A 39 -10.39 1.41 -5.19
C ALA A 39 -10.73 -0.09 -5.29
N ILE A 40 -10.49 -0.85 -4.22
CA ILE A 40 -10.94 -2.22 -4.05
C ILE A 40 -12.01 -2.23 -2.96
N MET A 41 -13.23 -2.58 -3.31
CA MET A 41 -14.39 -2.62 -2.42
C MET A 41 -14.97 -4.03 -2.32
N GLY A 42 -15.76 -4.28 -1.30
CA GLY A 42 -16.49 -5.53 -1.10
C GLY A 42 -16.73 -5.85 0.37
N PRO A 43 -17.62 -6.80 0.69
CA PRO A 43 -17.90 -7.18 2.07
C PRO A 43 -16.67 -7.79 2.77
N SER A 44 -16.76 -7.91 4.11
CA SER A 44 -15.76 -8.66 4.86
C SER A 44 -15.66 -10.10 4.36
N GLY A 45 -14.45 -10.66 4.27
CA GLY A 45 -14.22 -12.02 3.77
C GLY A 45 -14.26 -12.17 2.25
N SER A 46 -14.45 -11.10 1.47
CA SER A 46 -14.49 -11.20 -0.01
C SER A 46 -13.13 -11.44 -0.69
N GLY A 47 -12.02 -11.44 0.06
CA GLY A 47 -10.67 -11.66 -0.48
C GLY A 47 -9.82 -10.39 -0.69
N LYS A 48 -10.32 -9.18 -0.36
CA LYS A 48 -9.61 -7.91 -0.57
C LYS A 48 -8.20 -7.89 0.04
N SER A 49 -8.09 -8.21 1.33
CA SER A 49 -6.79 -8.23 2.03
C SER A 49 -5.86 -9.29 1.46
N THR A 50 -6.40 -10.44 1.02
CA THR A 50 -5.62 -11.48 0.35
C THR A 50 -5.06 -10.97 -0.99
N LEU A 51 -5.91 -10.33 -1.81
CA LEU A 51 -5.47 -9.73 -3.07
C LEU A 51 -4.43 -8.64 -2.83
N MET A 52 -4.65 -7.76 -1.85
CA MET A 52 -3.71 -6.71 -1.46
C MET A 52 -2.37 -7.29 -0.99
N ASN A 53 -2.37 -8.37 -0.20
CA ASN A 53 -1.15 -9.03 0.26
C ASN A 53 -0.35 -9.62 -0.91
N ILE A 54 -1.01 -10.20 -1.91
CA ILE A 54 -0.35 -10.72 -3.11
C ILE A 54 0.24 -9.56 -3.93
N ILE A 55 -0.53 -8.52 -4.21
CA ILE A 55 -0.03 -7.32 -4.91
C ILE A 55 1.14 -6.70 -4.15
N GLY A 56 1.06 -6.72 -2.82
CA GLY A 56 2.08 -6.20 -1.92
C GLY A 56 3.30 -7.09 -1.73
N CYS A 57 3.39 -8.23 -2.41
CA CYS A 57 4.46 -9.22 -2.22
C CYS A 57 4.64 -9.66 -0.76
N LEU A 58 3.55 -9.64 0.03
CA LEU A 58 3.49 -10.16 1.40
C LEU A 58 3.05 -11.63 1.44
N ASP A 59 2.47 -12.10 0.35
CA ASP A 59 2.03 -13.48 0.13
C ASP A 59 2.16 -13.81 -1.36
N THR A 60 2.18 -15.10 -1.71
CA THR A 60 2.27 -15.57 -3.08
C THR A 60 0.96 -16.25 -3.52
N PRO A 61 0.57 -16.17 -4.79
CA PRO A 61 -0.59 -16.91 -5.30
C PRO A 61 -0.35 -18.42 -5.21
N SER A 62 -1.42 -19.20 -5.07
CA SER A 62 -1.35 -20.69 -5.16
C SER A 62 -1.27 -21.17 -6.60
N SER A 63 -1.82 -20.41 -7.54
CA SER A 63 -1.70 -20.61 -9.00
C SER A 63 -2.01 -19.33 -9.75
N GLY A 64 -1.74 -19.34 -11.05
CA GLY A 64 -1.89 -18.17 -11.93
C GLY A 64 -0.59 -17.40 -12.08
N GLN A 65 -0.65 -16.21 -12.68
CA GLN A 65 0.53 -15.39 -12.94
C GLN A 65 0.34 -13.97 -12.38
N PHE A 66 1.41 -13.43 -11.82
CA PHE A 66 1.45 -12.05 -11.35
C PHE A 66 2.72 -11.35 -11.85
N PHE A 67 2.53 -10.28 -12.62
CA PHE A 67 3.60 -9.43 -13.12
C PHE A 67 3.49 -8.03 -12.50
N LEU A 68 4.61 -7.52 -12.00
CA LEU A 68 4.78 -6.16 -11.52
C LEU A 68 5.88 -5.48 -12.35
N ASN A 69 5.54 -4.38 -13.00
CA ASN A 69 6.44 -3.64 -13.88
C ASN A 69 7.15 -4.55 -14.90
N GLY A 70 6.42 -5.53 -15.46
CA GLY A 70 6.89 -6.51 -16.43
C GLY A 70 7.71 -7.69 -15.85
N LYS A 71 7.97 -7.73 -14.53
CA LYS A 71 8.67 -8.83 -13.86
C LYS A 71 7.67 -9.85 -13.34
N ASN A 72 7.90 -11.16 -13.56
CA ASN A 72 7.07 -12.23 -12.98
C ASN A 72 7.38 -12.40 -11.49
N VAL A 73 6.50 -11.84 -10.66
CA VAL A 73 6.65 -11.84 -9.19
C VAL A 73 6.20 -13.17 -8.58
N GLY A 74 5.32 -13.89 -9.28
CA GLY A 74 4.77 -15.16 -8.77
C GLY A 74 5.79 -16.30 -8.65
N GLU A 75 6.97 -16.18 -9.28
CA GLU A 75 8.04 -17.18 -9.29
C GLU A 75 9.28 -16.76 -8.48
N MET A 76 9.23 -15.58 -7.83
CA MET A 76 10.35 -15.04 -7.04
C MET A 76 10.47 -15.74 -5.69
N ASP A 77 11.70 -15.85 -5.19
CA ASP A 77 11.97 -16.30 -3.83
C ASP A 77 11.72 -15.18 -2.79
N ASP A 78 11.84 -15.53 -1.51
CA ASP A 78 11.54 -14.60 -0.40
C ASP A 78 12.47 -13.37 -0.38
N ASP A 79 13.73 -13.51 -0.77
CA ASP A 79 14.71 -12.42 -0.82
C ASP A 79 14.40 -11.48 -1.99
N GLU A 80 14.08 -12.02 -3.16
CA GLU A 80 13.65 -11.27 -4.34
C GLU A 80 12.34 -10.51 -4.06
N LEU A 81 11.36 -11.18 -3.42
CA LEU A 81 10.11 -10.54 -2.99
C LEU A 81 10.36 -9.41 -1.99
N ALA A 82 11.31 -9.59 -1.06
CA ALA A 82 11.67 -8.54 -0.09
C ALA A 82 12.31 -7.33 -0.78
N GLU A 83 13.16 -7.56 -1.80
CA GLU A 83 13.75 -6.48 -2.59
C GLU A 83 12.70 -5.71 -3.41
N ILE A 84 11.81 -6.43 -4.12
CA ILE A 84 10.68 -5.82 -4.86
C ILE A 84 9.80 -5.02 -3.90
N ARG A 85 9.42 -5.58 -2.77
CA ARG A 85 8.59 -4.92 -1.75
C ARG A 85 9.24 -3.62 -1.24
N ASN A 86 10.54 -3.62 -0.99
CA ASN A 86 11.26 -2.43 -0.54
C ASN A 86 11.36 -1.34 -1.61
N ARG A 87 11.55 -1.73 -2.88
CA ARG A 87 11.81 -0.79 -3.98
C ARG A 87 10.57 -0.26 -4.68
N GLU A 88 9.57 -1.13 -4.84
CA GLU A 88 8.42 -0.86 -5.72
C GLU A 88 7.13 -0.56 -4.95
N ILE A 89 7.06 -0.88 -3.64
CA ILE A 89 5.80 -0.87 -2.92
C ILE A 89 5.89 -0.06 -1.63
N GLY A 90 5.01 0.93 -1.49
CA GLY A 90 4.76 1.63 -0.24
C GLY A 90 3.46 1.17 0.40
N PHE A 91 3.47 0.95 1.72
CA PHE A 91 2.29 0.51 2.47
C PHE A 91 1.78 1.57 3.42
N VAL A 92 0.46 1.82 3.38
CA VAL A 92 -0.28 2.65 4.33
C VAL A 92 -1.36 1.80 4.97
N PHE A 93 -1.27 1.57 6.28
CA PHE A 93 -2.21 0.72 7.03
C PHE A 93 -3.16 1.54 7.89
N GLN A 94 -4.32 0.97 8.19
CA GLN A 94 -5.31 1.52 9.12
C GLN A 94 -4.74 1.77 10.52
N THR A 95 -3.84 0.91 11.01
CA THR A 95 -3.24 0.96 12.34
C THR A 95 -1.88 1.66 12.38
N PHE A 96 -1.52 2.40 11.31
CA PHE A 96 -0.27 3.16 11.13
C PHE A 96 0.99 2.29 11.11
N ASN A 97 1.09 1.25 11.93
CA ASN A 97 2.23 0.32 12.07
C ASN A 97 3.57 1.05 12.25
N LEU A 98 3.58 2.08 13.10
CA LEU A 98 4.79 2.81 13.45
C LEU A 98 5.54 2.10 14.58
N LEU A 99 6.87 2.18 14.54
CA LEU A 99 7.74 1.71 15.61
C LEU A 99 7.60 2.65 16.82
N ALA A 100 6.95 2.18 17.89
CA ALA A 100 6.56 3.00 19.04
C ALA A 100 7.74 3.62 19.80
N ARG A 101 8.96 3.04 19.71
CA ARG A 101 10.17 3.51 20.37
C ARG A 101 11.02 4.45 19.53
N SER A 102 10.71 4.57 18.23
CA SER A 102 11.38 5.44 17.26
C SER A 102 10.54 6.70 17.04
N ASP A 103 11.20 7.82 16.82
CA ASP A 103 10.52 9.07 16.42
C ASP A 103 10.02 9.02 14.96
N ALA A 104 9.39 10.10 14.49
CA ALA A 104 8.84 10.19 13.15
C ALA A 104 9.93 10.06 12.07
N LEU A 105 11.07 10.74 12.27
CA LEU A 105 12.19 10.69 11.33
C LEU A 105 12.73 9.27 11.15
N HIS A 106 13.00 8.55 12.24
CA HIS A 106 13.50 7.19 12.21
C HIS A 106 12.46 6.19 11.65
N ASN A 107 11.16 6.42 11.88
CA ASN A 107 10.11 5.62 11.24
C ASN A 107 10.12 5.76 9.72
N VAL A 108 10.29 6.99 9.21
CA VAL A 108 10.33 7.26 7.77
C VAL A 108 11.66 6.82 7.15
N GLU A 109 12.77 6.92 7.87
CA GLU A 109 14.10 6.47 7.42
C GLU A 109 14.20 4.95 7.21
N LEU A 110 13.37 4.16 7.90
CA LEU A 110 13.51 2.70 7.97
C LEU A 110 13.56 1.98 6.61
N PRO A 111 12.69 2.26 5.62
CA PRO A 111 12.78 1.64 4.30
C PRO A 111 14.10 1.93 3.57
N LEU A 112 14.68 3.10 3.78
CA LEU A 112 15.97 3.50 3.21
C LEU A 112 17.14 2.74 3.84
N VAL A 113 17.01 2.35 5.13
CA VAL A 113 18.00 1.47 5.80
C VAL A 113 18.06 0.12 5.09
N TYR A 114 16.91 -0.50 4.83
CA TYR A 114 16.83 -1.78 4.11
C TYR A 114 17.31 -1.66 2.66
N ARG A 115 17.20 -0.49 2.05
CA ARG A 115 17.71 -0.21 0.70
C ARG A 115 19.23 -0.01 0.67
N GLY A 116 19.89 0.07 1.83
CA GLY A 116 21.34 0.27 1.94
C GLY A 116 21.79 1.71 1.69
N ILE A 117 20.91 2.69 1.75
CA ILE A 117 21.24 4.11 1.53
C ILE A 117 22.14 4.63 2.67
N PRO A 118 23.19 5.39 2.40
CA PRO A 118 24.08 5.96 3.42
C PRO A 118 23.32 6.88 4.40
N LYS A 119 23.74 6.88 5.68
CA LYS A 119 23.03 7.58 6.76
C LYS A 119 22.72 9.05 6.46
N ALA A 120 23.70 9.80 5.96
CA ALA A 120 23.50 11.23 5.67
C ALA A 120 22.40 11.46 4.59
N GLU A 121 22.38 10.63 3.56
CA GLU A 121 21.37 10.69 2.49
C GLU A 121 19.99 10.26 2.99
N ARG A 122 19.91 9.19 3.83
CA ARG A 122 18.63 8.72 4.40
C ARG A 122 17.95 9.82 5.22
N ILE A 123 18.71 10.52 6.07
CA ILE A 123 18.16 11.59 6.92
C ILE A 123 17.56 12.67 6.04
N LEU A 124 18.26 13.16 5.02
CA LEU A 124 17.74 14.19 4.12
C LEU A 124 16.47 13.77 3.40
N LYS A 125 16.43 12.54 2.89
CA LYS A 125 15.22 12.00 2.23
C LYS A 125 14.05 11.85 3.19
N ALA A 126 14.31 11.41 4.43
CA ALA A 126 13.25 11.27 5.44
C ALA A 126 12.73 12.64 5.93
N GLU A 127 13.60 13.64 6.06
CA GLU A 127 13.22 15.03 6.36
C GLU A 127 12.35 15.61 5.24
N GLU A 128 12.75 15.45 3.98
CA GLU A 128 11.97 15.87 2.81
C GLU A 128 10.59 15.18 2.76
N ALA A 129 10.55 13.87 3.01
CA ALA A 129 9.27 13.13 3.03
C ALA A 129 8.34 13.63 4.16
N LEU A 130 8.87 13.95 5.34
CA LEU A 130 8.09 14.53 6.44
C LEU A 130 7.64 15.96 6.14
N TYR A 131 8.46 16.76 5.50
CA TYR A 131 8.10 18.10 5.03
C TYR A 131 6.92 18.04 4.04
N ASN A 132 6.96 17.11 3.08
CA ASN A 132 5.92 16.93 2.05
C ASN A 132 4.54 16.53 2.63
N VAL A 133 4.50 16.01 3.86
CA VAL A 133 3.25 15.70 4.57
C VAL A 133 2.91 16.71 5.67
N GLY A 134 3.66 17.83 5.79
CA GLY A 134 3.42 18.91 6.75
C GLY A 134 3.74 18.51 8.19
N LEU A 135 4.88 17.83 8.40
CA LEU A 135 5.34 17.37 9.72
C LEU A 135 6.78 17.81 10.04
N GLU A 136 7.25 18.91 9.45
CA GLU A 136 8.58 19.46 9.67
C GLU A 136 8.86 19.77 11.15
N ASP A 137 7.84 20.21 11.90
CA ASP A 137 7.94 20.52 13.33
C ASP A 137 7.78 19.28 14.23
N ARG A 138 7.60 18.09 13.67
CA ARG A 138 7.27 16.87 14.42
C ARG A 138 8.26 15.72 14.19
N MET A 139 9.37 15.95 13.51
CA MET A 139 10.34 14.93 13.12
C MET A 139 10.89 14.11 14.30
N THR A 140 11.09 14.77 15.46
CA THR A 140 11.65 14.14 16.68
C THR A 140 10.59 13.57 17.63
N HIS A 141 9.29 13.71 17.30
CA HIS A 141 8.20 13.21 18.15
C HIS A 141 8.01 11.71 17.95
N LYS A 142 7.75 11.01 19.04
CA LYS A 142 7.38 9.59 19.03
C LYS A 142 5.89 9.40 18.72
N PRO A 143 5.46 8.22 18.25
CA PRO A 143 4.06 7.97 17.89
C PRO A 143 3.04 8.27 18.99
N ASN A 144 3.40 8.10 20.27
CA ASN A 144 2.54 8.43 21.40
C ASN A 144 2.41 9.94 21.69
N GLU A 145 3.24 10.76 21.07
CA GLU A 145 3.22 12.22 21.17
C GLU A 145 2.50 12.88 19.98
N LEU A 146 2.03 12.06 19.03
CA LEU A 146 1.38 12.48 17.79
C LEU A 146 -0.12 12.18 17.81
N SER A 147 -0.93 13.06 17.20
CA SER A 147 -2.35 12.79 16.94
C SER A 147 -2.54 11.62 15.95
N GLY A 148 -3.76 11.10 15.81
CA GLY A 148 -4.10 10.07 14.82
C GLY A 148 -3.72 10.47 13.40
N GLY A 149 -4.13 11.68 12.98
CA GLY A 149 -3.80 12.22 11.65
C GLY A 149 -2.30 12.43 11.45
N GLN A 150 -1.57 12.91 12.47
CA GLN A 150 -0.11 13.05 12.39
C GLN A 150 0.57 11.68 12.24
N ARG A 151 0.14 10.66 12.98
CA ARG A 151 0.66 9.28 12.82
C ARG A 151 0.41 8.75 11.42
N GLN A 152 -0.76 9.02 10.85
CA GLN A 152 -1.07 8.62 9.48
C GLN A 152 -0.20 9.35 8.45
N ARG A 153 0.06 10.64 8.65
CA ARG A 153 1.00 11.40 7.80
C ARG A 153 2.41 10.82 7.87
N VAL A 154 2.91 10.41 9.04
CA VAL A 154 4.19 9.70 9.17
C VAL A 154 4.17 8.37 8.41
N ALA A 155 3.08 7.58 8.49
CA ALA A 155 2.95 6.33 7.74
C ALA A 155 2.93 6.56 6.22
N ILE A 156 2.29 7.63 5.75
CA ILE A 156 2.29 8.04 4.33
C ILE A 156 3.69 8.46 3.89
N ALA A 157 4.39 9.31 4.66
CA ALA A 157 5.77 9.71 4.36
C ALA A 157 6.70 8.50 4.25
N ARG A 158 6.58 7.54 5.21
CA ARG A 158 7.33 6.28 5.17
C ARG A 158 7.03 5.45 3.93
N ALA A 159 5.78 5.41 3.48
CA ALA A 159 5.39 4.67 2.28
C ALA A 159 6.01 5.27 1.01
N LEU A 160 6.20 6.60 0.97
CA LEU A 160 6.68 7.34 -0.20
C LEU A 160 8.20 7.48 -0.27
N VAL A 161 8.93 7.33 0.85
CA VAL A 161 10.34 7.73 0.98
C VAL A 161 11.31 7.04 0.01
N ASN A 162 10.96 5.85 -0.47
CA ASN A 162 11.73 5.09 -1.47
C ASN A 162 11.33 5.40 -2.93
N ASP A 163 10.40 6.33 -3.16
CA ASP A 163 9.82 6.61 -4.49
C ASP A 163 9.28 5.32 -5.16
N PRO A 164 8.33 4.61 -4.51
CA PRO A 164 7.84 3.33 -5.01
C PRO A 164 6.95 3.51 -6.23
N SER A 165 6.81 2.46 -7.05
CA SER A 165 5.90 2.46 -8.21
C SER A 165 4.42 2.38 -7.81
N ILE A 166 4.14 1.83 -6.61
CA ILE A 166 2.79 1.60 -6.10
C ILE A 166 2.69 1.98 -4.64
N ILE A 167 1.60 2.65 -4.27
CA ILE A 167 1.16 2.78 -2.88
C ILE A 167 -0.06 1.90 -2.65
N LEU A 168 0.04 0.99 -1.68
CA LEU A 168 -1.05 0.14 -1.22
C LEU A 168 -1.59 0.69 0.10
N ALA A 169 -2.85 1.10 0.12
CA ALA A 169 -3.50 1.67 1.30
C ALA A 169 -4.65 0.76 1.77
N ASP A 170 -4.55 0.22 2.98
CA ASP A 170 -5.60 -0.60 3.60
C ASP A 170 -6.36 0.24 4.62
N GLU A 171 -7.59 0.65 4.28
CA GLU A 171 -8.46 1.49 5.10
C GLU A 171 -7.71 2.68 5.73
N PRO A 172 -7.04 3.54 4.92
CA PRO A 172 -6.04 4.49 5.42
C PRO A 172 -6.58 5.53 6.41
N THR A 173 -7.90 5.66 6.53
CA THR A 173 -8.58 6.61 7.43
C THR A 173 -9.53 5.94 8.40
N GLY A 174 -9.58 4.61 8.46
CA GLY A 174 -10.56 3.85 9.23
C GLY A 174 -10.50 4.07 10.75
N ASN A 175 -9.38 4.60 11.29
CA ASN A 175 -9.19 4.91 12.70
C ASN A 175 -9.16 6.42 13.00
N LEU A 176 -9.62 7.26 12.07
CA LEU A 176 -9.62 8.71 12.19
C LEU A 176 -11.05 9.26 12.25
N ASP A 177 -11.20 10.43 12.84
CA ASP A 177 -12.45 11.19 12.77
C ASP A 177 -12.70 11.71 11.34
N THR A 178 -13.93 12.14 11.08
CA THR A 178 -14.37 12.54 9.73
C THR A 178 -13.54 13.69 9.13
N VAL A 179 -13.22 14.71 9.95
CA VAL A 179 -12.47 15.89 9.49
C VAL A 179 -11.03 15.50 9.13
N THR A 180 -10.37 14.80 10.06
CA THR A 180 -9.01 14.30 9.84
C THR A 180 -8.95 13.32 8.67
N SER A 181 -9.99 12.50 8.47
CA SER A 181 -10.08 11.58 7.33
C SER A 181 -10.08 12.32 6.00
N GLU A 182 -10.84 13.40 5.88
CA GLU A 182 -10.87 14.19 4.65
C GLU A 182 -9.53 14.88 4.38
N ASP A 183 -8.87 15.41 5.42
CA ASP A 183 -7.53 15.99 5.29
C ASP A 183 -6.50 14.97 4.79
N ILE A 184 -6.59 13.72 5.24
CA ILE A 184 -5.71 12.64 4.76
C ILE A 184 -6.05 12.24 3.32
N HIS A 185 -7.34 12.19 2.95
CA HIS A 185 -7.73 11.93 1.57
C HIS A 185 -7.22 13.00 0.62
N GLU A 186 -7.37 14.29 0.96
CA GLU A 186 -6.84 15.40 0.16
C GLU A 186 -5.31 15.31 0.02
N LEU A 187 -4.60 15.01 1.11
CA LEU A 187 -3.15 14.81 1.07
C LEU A 187 -2.76 13.70 0.09
N ILE A 188 -3.43 12.53 0.15
CA ILE A 188 -3.16 11.40 -0.75
C ILE A 188 -3.42 11.82 -2.22
N PHE A 189 -4.52 12.52 -2.50
CA PHE A 189 -4.83 12.99 -3.85
C PHE A 189 -3.79 13.96 -4.40
N GLN A 190 -3.32 14.89 -3.56
CA GLN A 190 -2.29 15.84 -3.96
C GLN A 190 -0.97 15.13 -4.23
N LEU A 191 -0.50 14.27 -3.31
CA LEU A 191 0.75 13.52 -3.46
C LEU A 191 0.73 12.62 -4.71
N ARG A 192 -0.40 11.93 -4.98
CA ARG A 192 -0.59 11.15 -6.21
C ARG A 192 -0.36 12.01 -7.45
N LYS A 193 -0.98 13.19 -7.50
CA LYS A 193 -0.90 14.09 -8.66
C LYS A 193 0.52 14.63 -8.87
N ASP A 194 1.17 15.01 -7.77
CA ASP A 194 2.49 15.64 -7.83
C ASP A 194 3.59 14.64 -8.15
N MET A 195 3.46 13.38 -7.68
CA MET A 195 4.48 12.33 -7.83
C MET A 195 4.17 11.32 -8.95
N ASN A 196 3.02 11.44 -9.67
CA ASN A 196 2.58 10.48 -10.68
C ASN A 196 2.58 9.01 -10.17
N GLN A 197 2.15 8.80 -8.93
CA GLN A 197 2.15 7.49 -8.27
C GLN A 197 0.88 6.69 -8.61
N THR A 198 1.02 5.37 -8.69
CA THR A 198 -0.11 4.44 -8.75
C THR A 198 -0.59 4.16 -7.34
N PHE A 199 -1.87 4.35 -7.09
CA PHE A 199 -2.48 4.08 -5.78
C PHE A 199 -3.53 2.98 -5.89
N ILE A 200 -3.49 2.05 -4.95
CA ILE A 200 -4.54 1.04 -4.75
C ILE A 200 -5.02 1.17 -3.32
N VAL A 201 -6.29 1.49 -3.15
CA VAL A 201 -6.91 1.63 -1.83
C VAL A 201 -7.96 0.56 -1.60
N VAL A 202 -7.81 -0.21 -0.53
CA VAL A 202 -8.89 -1.04 0.00
C VAL A 202 -9.73 -0.17 0.92
N THR A 203 -11.02 -0.06 0.65
CA THR A 203 -11.91 0.78 1.44
C THR A 203 -13.36 0.32 1.40
N HIS A 204 -14.11 0.62 2.44
CA HIS A 204 -15.57 0.55 2.47
C HIS A 204 -16.23 1.93 2.28
N ASN A 205 -15.44 3.01 2.22
CA ASN A 205 -15.93 4.38 2.01
C ASN A 205 -16.27 4.60 0.53
N GLN A 206 -17.57 4.75 0.25
CA GLN A 206 -18.07 4.98 -1.12
C GLN A 206 -17.66 6.32 -1.70
N ASP A 207 -17.49 7.36 -0.89
CA ASP A 207 -17.13 8.69 -1.37
C ASP A 207 -15.66 8.75 -1.77
N LEU A 208 -14.77 8.07 -1.02
CA LEU A 208 -13.40 7.85 -1.45
C LEU A 208 -13.33 7.06 -2.77
N ALA A 209 -14.09 5.97 -2.88
CA ALA A 209 -14.12 5.15 -4.09
C ALA A 209 -14.60 5.90 -5.35
N LYS A 210 -15.56 6.83 -5.22
CA LYS A 210 -16.02 7.69 -6.31
C LYS A 210 -14.95 8.66 -6.83
N ARG A 211 -13.95 8.98 -5.99
CA ARG A 211 -12.83 9.85 -6.34
C ARG A 211 -11.68 9.10 -7.03
N CYS A 212 -11.71 7.76 -7.02
CA CYS A 212 -10.76 6.91 -7.73
C CYS A 212 -11.09 6.85 -9.22
N ASP A 213 -10.10 6.57 -10.06
CA ASP A 213 -10.29 6.43 -11.51
C ASP A 213 -11.14 5.20 -11.83
N ARG A 214 -11.02 4.15 -11.00
CA ARG A 214 -11.77 2.88 -11.13
C ARG A 214 -11.99 2.22 -9.78
N THR A 215 -13.12 1.52 -9.69
CA THR A 215 -13.46 0.69 -8.52
C THR A 215 -13.57 -0.77 -8.94
N LEU A 216 -12.83 -1.64 -8.27
CA LEU A 216 -12.95 -3.09 -8.35
C LEU A 216 -13.85 -3.57 -7.21
N VAL A 217 -14.92 -4.25 -7.53
CA VAL A 217 -15.83 -4.81 -6.51
C VAL A 217 -15.54 -6.30 -6.36
N MET A 218 -15.20 -6.72 -5.15
CA MET A 218 -14.91 -8.13 -4.83
C MET A 218 -16.06 -8.77 -4.05
N ALA A 219 -16.41 -9.99 -4.44
CA ALA A 219 -17.34 -10.85 -3.71
C ALA A 219 -16.86 -12.31 -3.82
N ASP A 220 -16.86 -13.03 -2.71
CA ASP A 220 -16.58 -14.49 -2.64
C ASP A 220 -15.28 -14.93 -3.33
N GLY A 221 -14.25 -14.11 -3.29
CA GLY A 221 -12.95 -14.37 -3.90
C GLY A 221 -12.86 -14.10 -5.41
N LEU A 222 -13.81 -13.35 -5.96
CA LEU A 222 -13.88 -12.94 -7.37
C LEU A 222 -14.00 -11.42 -7.50
N ILE A 223 -13.57 -10.86 -8.62
CA ILE A 223 -13.91 -9.50 -9.04
C ILE A 223 -15.23 -9.57 -9.82
N THR A 224 -16.23 -8.82 -9.40
CA THR A 224 -17.59 -8.83 -9.98
C THR A 224 -17.88 -7.59 -10.83
N LYS A 225 -17.06 -6.53 -10.69
CA LYS A 225 -17.17 -5.29 -11.46
C LYS A 225 -15.82 -4.58 -11.52
#